data_562464a84a2e27f2835a738ad6f8e8c4
#
_entry.id   562464a84a2e27f2835a738ad6f8e8c4
#
_cell.length_a   1.000
_cell.length_b   1.000
_cell.length_c   1.000
_cell.angle_alpha   90.00
_cell.angle_beta   90.00
_cell.angle_gamma   90.00
#
_symmetry.space_group_name_H-M   'P 1'
#
loop_
_entity.id
_entity.type
_entity.pdbx_description
1 polymer ?
#
loop_
_entity_poly.entity_id
_entity_poly.type
_entity_poly.pdbx_seq_one_letter_code
_entity_poly.pdbx_strand_id
1 'polypeptide(L)'
;MEISASAFLTNINLTVIDVLILILCLSATLFYCYSIYSAVVTFGESHIYAPNFSPPITILKPICGLDRDIYENLATFCQQEYSTYQIIFSVLSPQDPGIDVVKQIIRDFPRLDIHLIICERIIGANLKVSNLANALSFAKYEILVIADSDIRVGEDYLQRVVQPLHDNKVGVVTCLFRSVAEGWVEILEAIGTACYIHATSLAGKQLEGMKCAFGSTIVIRKEVLKAIGGFEAIADDLADDFQLGYLIIFSMRNINFPWFKSPY
;
A
#
# COMPACT_ATOMS: atom_id res chain seq x y z
N MET A 1 -26.41 52.52 -30.58
CA MET A 1 -26.92 51.15 -30.90
C MET A 1 -26.58 50.28 -29.66
N GLU A 2 -27.44 50.41 -28.65
CA GLU A 2 -27.29 49.65 -27.40
C GLU A 2 -27.84 48.24 -27.68
N ILE A 3 -26.96 47.29 -27.80
CA ILE A 3 -27.33 45.86 -27.76
C ILE A 3 -27.59 45.56 -26.30
N SER A 4 -28.87 45.49 -25.95
CA SER A 4 -29.36 45.18 -24.61
C SER A 4 -28.77 43.88 -24.12
N ALA A 5 -28.07 43.95 -22.99
CA ALA A 5 -27.54 42.78 -22.28
C ALA A 5 -28.61 41.72 -21.94
N SER A 6 -29.89 42.11 -21.99
CA SER A 6 -31.02 41.22 -21.78
C SER A 6 -31.26 40.24 -22.96
N ALA A 7 -30.85 40.59 -24.19
CA ALA A 7 -30.99 39.70 -25.34
C ALA A 7 -29.91 38.59 -25.38
N PHE A 8 -28.79 38.73 -24.65
CA PHE A 8 -27.75 37.72 -24.58
C PHE A 8 -28.08 36.63 -23.57
N LEU A 9 -28.95 36.90 -22.60
CA LEU A 9 -29.32 35.95 -21.54
C LEU A 9 -30.55 35.09 -21.83
N THR A 10 -31.29 35.38 -22.91
CA THR A 10 -32.61 34.75 -23.19
C THR A 10 -32.61 33.57 -24.14
N ASN A 11 -31.45 33.08 -24.60
CA ASN A 11 -31.42 31.94 -25.57
C ASN A 11 -30.52 30.77 -25.15
N ILE A 12 -30.34 30.51 -23.87
CA ILE A 12 -29.74 29.23 -23.43
C ILE A 12 -30.93 28.27 -23.23
N ASN A 13 -31.44 27.70 -24.31
CA ASN A 13 -32.30 26.52 -24.25
C ASN A 13 -31.45 25.33 -23.88
N LEU A 14 -31.13 25.21 -22.57
CA LEU A 14 -30.43 24.04 -22.03
C LEU A 14 -31.32 22.82 -22.26
N THR A 15 -30.90 21.90 -23.10
CA THR A 15 -31.54 20.60 -23.24
C THR A 15 -31.31 19.78 -21.96
N VAL A 16 -32.10 18.73 -21.74
CA VAL A 16 -31.91 17.82 -20.63
C VAL A 16 -30.46 17.23 -20.63
N ILE A 17 -29.95 17.01 -21.84
CA ILE A 17 -28.57 16.48 -22.02
C ILE A 17 -27.54 17.50 -21.54
N ASP A 18 -27.70 18.79 -21.88
CA ASP A 18 -26.75 19.85 -21.43
C ASP A 18 -26.75 19.96 -19.90
N VAL A 19 -27.90 19.88 -19.27
CA VAL A 19 -28.04 19.89 -17.81
C VAL A 19 -27.34 18.68 -17.18
N LEU A 20 -27.54 17.48 -17.76
CA LEU A 20 -26.86 16.26 -17.26
C LEU A 20 -25.33 16.37 -17.39
N ILE A 21 -24.82 16.84 -18.52
CA ILE A 21 -23.40 17.07 -18.74
C ILE A 21 -22.87 18.09 -17.73
N LEU A 22 -23.58 19.18 -17.50
CA LEU A 22 -23.18 20.20 -16.53
C LEU A 22 -23.11 19.63 -15.12
N ILE A 23 -24.08 18.82 -14.69
CA ILE A 23 -24.07 18.15 -13.39
C ILE A 23 -22.87 17.22 -13.26
N LEU A 24 -22.58 16.42 -14.30
CA LEU A 24 -21.41 15.54 -14.31
C LEU A 24 -20.10 16.31 -14.21
N CYS A 25 -19.94 17.38 -14.97
CA CYS A 25 -18.75 18.23 -14.93
C CYS A 25 -18.57 18.90 -13.55
N LEU A 26 -19.65 19.43 -12.98
CA LEU A 26 -19.61 20.04 -11.65
C LEU A 26 -19.28 19.00 -10.57
N SER A 27 -19.88 17.82 -10.61
CA SER A 27 -19.59 16.75 -9.64
C SER A 27 -18.15 16.27 -9.74
N ALA A 28 -17.60 16.08 -10.94
CA ALA A 28 -16.20 15.74 -11.14
C ALA A 28 -15.27 16.85 -10.62
N THR A 29 -15.58 18.11 -10.91
CA THR A 29 -14.79 19.25 -10.41
C THR A 29 -14.79 19.30 -8.89
N LEU A 30 -15.94 19.16 -8.25
CA LEU A 30 -16.07 19.13 -6.79
C LEU A 30 -15.30 17.96 -6.19
N PHE A 31 -15.37 16.78 -6.81
CA PHE A 31 -14.59 15.61 -6.38
C PHE A 31 -13.08 15.88 -6.40
N TYR A 32 -12.55 16.43 -7.50
CA TYR A 32 -11.10 16.72 -7.56
C TYR A 32 -10.68 17.86 -6.64
N CYS A 33 -11.49 18.90 -6.47
CA CYS A 33 -11.22 19.93 -5.47
C CYS A 33 -11.17 19.35 -4.06
N TYR A 34 -12.10 18.45 -3.74
CA TYR A 34 -12.11 17.75 -2.45
C TYR A 34 -10.91 16.80 -2.29
N SER A 35 -10.51 16.09 -3.35
CA SER A 35 -9.33 15.23 -3.33
C SER A 35 -8.03 16.01 -3.09
N ILE A 36 -7.90 17.19 -3.73
CA ILE A 36 -6.76 18.10 -3.49
C ILE A 36 -6.76 18.58 -2.03
N TYR A 37 -7.90 19.01 -1.52
CA TYR A 37 -8.04 19.38 -0.11
C TYR A 37 -7.63 18.23 0.81
N SER A 38 -8.11 17.01 0.55
CA SER A 38 -7.79 15.82 1.32
C SER A 38 -6.30 15.47 1.28
N ALA A 39 -5.64 15.68 0.13
CA ALA A 39 -4.20 15.53 0.01
C ALA A 39 -3.45 16.57 0.87
N VAL A 40 -3.81 17.85 0.77
CA VAL A 40 -3.19 18.92 1.57
C VAL A 40 -3.33 18.64 3.07
N VAL A 41 -4.51 18.24 3.52
CA VAL A 41 -4.74 17.88 4.94
C VAL A 41 -3.89 16.67 5.33
N THR A 42 -3.94 15.58 4.54
CA THR A 42 -3.22 14.33 4.86
C THR A 42 -1.71 14.53 4.91
N PHE A 43 -1.13 15.24 3.95
CA PHE A 43 0.32 15.48 3.93
C PHE A 43 0.76 16.62 4.84
N GLY A 44 -0.15 17.50 5.28
CA GLY A 44 0.09 18.54 6.27
C GLY A 44 0.00 18.03 7.71
N GLU A 45 -0.50 16.82 7.96
CA GLU A 45 -0.53 16.22 9.30
C GLU A 45 0.90 16.02 9.82
N SER A 46 1.21 16.62 10.97
CA SER A 46 2.49 16.41 11.65
C SER A 46 2.56 14.97 12.16
N HIS A 47 3.44 14.18 11.61
CA HIS A 47 3.67 12.82 12.12
C HIS A 47 4.48 12.88 13.41
N ILE A 48 4.02 12.16 14.44
CA ILE A 48 4.82 11.97 15.66
C ILE A 48 6.03 11.15 15.27
N TYR A 49 7.18 11.77 15.26
CA TYR A 49 8.45 11.08 15.08
C TYR A 49 9.05 10.81 16.46
N ALA A 50 9.15 9.53 16.82
CA ALA A 50 9.81 9.06 18.02
C ALA A 50 11.17 8.43 17.62
N PRO A 51 12.28 9.17 17.67
CA PRO A 51 13.57 8.71 17.12
C PRO A 51 14.08 7.43 17.80
N ASN A 52 13.68 7.17 19.04
CA ASN A 52 14.07 5.97 19.80
C ASN A 52 13.10 4.79 19.58
N PHE A 53 12.03 4.95 18.80
CA PHE A 53 11.10 3.87 18.50
C PHE A 53 11.56 3.12 17.25
N SER A 54 12.25 2.00 17.47
CA SER A 54 12.79 1.12 16.43
C SER A 54 12.59 -0.35 16.83
N PRO A 55 11.34 -0.82 16.87
CA PRO A 55 11.05 -2.20 17.27
C PRO A 55 11.58 -3.19 16.22
N PRO A 56 12.02 -4.40 16.64
CA PRO A 56 12.42 -5.43 15.69
C PRO A 56 11.30 -5.82 14.75
N ILE A 57 11.61 -6.00 13.46
CA ILE A 57 10.62 -6.28 12.40
C ILE A 57 11.04 -7.46 11.51
N THR A 58 10.05 -8.14 10.93
CA THR A 58 10.26 -9.10 9.84
C THR A 58 9.61 -8.56 8.56
N ILE A 59 10.37 -8.47 7.49
CA ILE A 59 9.91 -8.13 6.15
C ILE A 59 9.52 -9.41 5.44
N LEU A 60 8.29 -9.49 4.93
CA LEU A 60 7.79 -10.58 4.11
C LEU A 60 7.71 -10.08 2.65
N LYS A 61 8.48 -10.68 1.77
CA LYS A 61 8.54 -10.36 0.34
C LYS A 61 8.21 -11.61 -0.49
N PRO A 62 6.96 -11.76 -0.92
CA PRO A 62 6.59 -12.81 -1.84
C PRO A 62 7.19 -12.51 -3.22
N ILE A 63 7.82 -13.51 -3.83
CA ILE A 63 8.46 -13.42 -5.15
C ILE A 63 7.72 -14.36 -6.10
N CYS A 64 7.50 -13.91 -7.33
CA CYS A 64 6.94 -14.70 -8.41
C CYS A 64 7.51 -14.23 -9.76
N GLY A 65 8.42 -14.98 -10.32
CA GLY A 65 9.08 -14.64 -11.58
C GLY A 65 10.13 -13.53 -11.45
N LEU A 66 10.37 -12.85 -12.57
CA LEU A 66 11.33 -11.74 -12.66
C LEU A 66 10.57 -10.46 -13.03
N ASP A 67 10.41 -9.59 -12.06
CA ASP A 67 9.98 -8.22 -12.29
C ASP A 67 11.15 -7.40 -12.90
N ARG A 68 10.80 -6.29 -13.52
CA ARG A 68 11.79 -5.33 -13.97
C ARG A 68 12.59 -4.81 -12.78
N ASP A 69 13.92 -4.74 -12.94
CA ASP A 69 14.83 -4.25 -11.90
C ASP A 69 14.68 -4.96 -10.53
N ILE A 70 14.30 -6.25 -10.56
CA ILE A 70 13.99 -7.01 -9.33
C ILE A 70 15.18 -6.99 -8.36
N TYR A 71 16.42 -7.12 -8.83
CA TYR A 71 17.60 -7.07 -7.96
C TYR A 71 17.68 -5.73 -7.23
N GLU A 72 17.60 -4.62 -7.97
CA GLU A 72 17.66 -3.27 -7.43
C GLU A 72 16.55 -3.00 -6.44
N ASN A 73 15.33 -3.44 -6.76
CA ASN A 73 14.16 -3.29 -5.88
C ASN A 73 14.38 -4.03 -4.57
N LEU A 74 14.80 -5.30 -4.62
CA LEU A 74 15.07 -6.11 -3.43
C LEU A 74 16.26 -5.58 -2.62
N ALA A 75 17.33 -5.12 -3.29
CA ALA A 75 18.52 -4.58 -2.65
C ALA A 75 18.23 -3.35 -1.77
N THR A 76 17.24 -2.51 -2.14
CA THR A 76 16.87 -1.35 -1.30
C THR A 76 16.35 -1.74 0.08
N PHE A 77 15.73 -2.91 0.23
CA PHE A 77 15.31 -3.44 1.53
C PHE A 77 16.50 -3.96 2.36
N CYS A 78 17.62 -4.24 1.71
CA CYS A 78 18.86 -4.64 2.39
C CYS A 78 19.74 -3.46 2.80
N GLN A 79 19.42 -2.24 2.36
CA GLN A 79 20.18 -1.00 2.59
C GLN A 79 19.49 -0.07 3.59
N GLN A 80 18.73 -0.64 4.53
CA GLN A 80 17.94 0.15 5.46
C GLN A 80 18.76 0.62 6.67
N GLU A 81 18.64 1.89 7.02
CA GLU A 81 19.15 2.45 8.27
C GLU A 81 18.25 2.04 9.45
N TYR A 82 18.24 0.74 9.76
CA TYR A 82 17.41 0.17 10.81
C TYR A 82 18.15 -0.85 11.66
N SER A 83 17.97 -0.78 12.97
CA SER A 83 18.82 -1.51 13.92
C SER A 83 18.64 -3.02 13.87
N THR A 84 17.42 -3.52 13.77
CA THR A 84 17.13 -4.95 13.89
C THR A 84 15.97 -5.34 12.99
N TYR A 85 16.25 -6.06 11.91
CA TYR A 85 15.25 -6.60 11.02
C TYR A 85 15.67 -7.91 10.37
N GLN A 86 14.68 -8.68 9.97
CA GLN A 86 14.79 -9.91 9.20
C GLN A 86 14.11 -9.72 7.86
N ILE A 87 14.64 -10.30 6.79
CA ILE A 87 13.99 -10.35 5.49
C ILE A 87 13.70 -11.81 5.13
N ILE A 88 12.45 -12.10 4.76
CA ILE A 88 12.04 -13.40 4.26
C ILE A 88 11.54 -13.22 2.84
N PHE A 89 12.33 -13.69 1.90
CA PHE A 89 11.91 -13.90 0.52
C PHE A 89 11.23 -15.25 0.42
N SER A 90 10.06 -15.32 -0.19
CA SER A 90 9.32 -16.57 -0.32
C SER A 90 8.87 -16.79 -1.76
N VAL A 91 8.99 -18.01 -2.23
CA VAL A 91 8.57 -18.48 -3.56
C VAL A 91 7.79 -19.77 -3.42
N LEU A 92 6.78 -19.98 -4.28
CA LEU A 92 6.01 -21.21 -4.32
C LEU A 92 6.72 -22.29 -5.14
N SER A 93 7.28 -21.95 -6.30
CA SER A 93 7.88 -22.91 -7.20
C SER A 93 9.39 -23.02 -7.00
N PRO A 94 9.95 -24.24 -6.86
CA PRO A 94 11.42 -24.42 -6.82
C PRO A 94 12.11 -24.09 -8.16
N GLN A 95 11.34 -23.92 -9.25
CA GLN A 95 11.85 -23.50 -10.56
C GLN A 95 11.69 -22.00 -10.82
N ASP A 96 11.25 -21.22 -9.83
CA ASP A 96 11.05 -19.77 -9.99
C ASP A 96 12.39 -19.08 -10.27
N PRO A 97 12.51 -18.31 -11.39
CA PRO A 97 13.75 -17.64 -11.74
C PRO A 97 14.17 -16.54 -10.76
N GLY A 98 13.27 -16.01 -9.96
CA GLY A 98 13.56 -15.06 -8.87
C GLY A 98 14.46 -15.64 -7.77
N ILE A 99 14.52 -16.99 -7.66
CA ILE A 99 15.37 -17.69 -6.68
C ILE A 99 16.85 -17.30 -6.85
N ASP A 100 17.34 -17.21 -8.08
CA ASP A 100 18.75 -16.92 -8.32
C ASP A 100 19.08 -15.46 -7.97
N VAL A 101 18.15 -14.53 -8.20
CA VAL A 101 18.29 -13.14 -7.76
C VAL A 101 18.34 -13.06 -6.22
N VAL A 102 17.45 -13.75 -5.53
CA VAL A 102 17.46 -13.79 -4.05
C VAL A 102 18.74 -14.40 -3.51
N LYS A 103 19.26 -15.48 -4.13
CA LYS A 103 20.56 -16.06 -3.75
C LYS A 103 21.71 -15.08 -3.96
N GLN A 104 21.64 -14.24 -5.00
CA GLN A 104 22.63 -13.18 -5.21
C GLN A 104 22.52 -12.13 -4.08
N ILE A 105 21.33 -11.65 -3.75
CA ILE A 105 21.10 -10.73 -2.62
C ILE A 105 21.69 -11.29 -1.32
N ILE A 106 21.45 -12.56 -1.01
CA ILE A 106 22.00 -13.19 0.21
C ILE A 106 23.54 -13.16 0.21
N ARG A 107 24.18 -13.36 -0.94
CA ARG A 107 25.65 -13.30 -1.05
C ARG A 107 26.18 -11.88 -0.91
N ASP A 108 25.47 -10.89 -1.46
CA ASP A 108 25.89 -9.50 -1.47
C ASP A 108 25.67 -8.80 -0.12
N PHE A 109 24.70 -9.30 0.69
CA PHE A 109 24.37 -8.80 2.02
C PHE A 109 24.56 -9.84 3.14
N PRO A 110 25.75 -10.42 3.34
CA PRO A 110 25.98 -11.58 4.20
C PRO A 110 25.84 -11.29 5.72
N ARG A 111 25.71 -10.02 6.10
CA ARG A 111 25.54 -9.61 7.51
C ARG A 111 24.09 -9.48 7.95
N LEU A 112 23.17 -9.50 6.99
CA LEU A 112 21.74 -9.36 7.25
C LEU A 112 21.11 -10.73 7.51
N ASP A 113 20.07 -10.73 8.33
CA ASP A 113 19.23 -11.91 8.58
C ASP A 113 18.24 -12.10 7.44
N ILE A 114 18.72 -12.72 6.34
CA ILE A 114 17.94 -12.96 5.11
C ILE A 114 17.69 -14.45 4.94
N HIS A 115 16.43 -14.80 4.68
CA HIS A 115 16.01 -16.17 4.41
C HIS A 115 15.29 -16.27 3.07
N LEU A 116 15.57 -17.33 2.33
CA LEU A 116 14.80 -17.75 1.17
C LEU A 116 13.99 -18.99 1.55
N ILE A 117 12.68 -18.88 1.47
CA ILE A 117 11.73 -19.96 1.73
C ILE A 117 11.14 -20.43 0.40
N ILE A 118 11.32 -21.69 0.08
CA ILE A 118 10.71 -22.36 -1.08
C ILE A 118 9.68 -23.33 -0.53
N CYS A 119 8.39 -23.08 -0.77
CA CYS A 119 7.33 -23.91 -0.21
C CYS A 119 6.11 -23.95 -1.14
N GLU A 120 5.83 -25.12 -1.70
CA GLU A 120 4.75 -25.34 -2.68
C GLU A 120 3.34 -25.43 -2.05
N ARG A 121 3.22 -25.21 -0.74
CA ARG A 121 1.93 -25.25 -0.03
C ARG A 121 1.04 -24.12 -0.54
N ILE A 122 -0.14 -24.48 -1.05
CA ILE A 122 -1.20 -23.58 -1.49
C ILE A 122 -2.33 -23.64 -0.46
N ILE A 123 -2.80 -22.49 0.02
CA ILE A 123 -3.88 -22.37 1.01
C ILE A 123 -5.19 -21.84 0.41
N GLY A 124 -5.16 -21.32 -0.81
CA GLY A 124 -6.32 -20.76 -1.51
C GLY A 124 -5.99 -20.37 -2.94
N ALA A 125 -6.93 -19.71 -3.61
CA ALA A 125 -6.80 -19.31 -5.02
C ALA A 125 -5.76 -18.19 -5.23
N ASN A 126 -5.52 -17.34 -4.21
CA ASN A 126 -4.49 -16.30 -4.27
C ASN A 126 -3.11 -16.87 -3.90
N LEU A 127 -2.26 -17.03 -4.92
CA LEU A 127 -0.92 -17.59 -4.76
C LEU A 127 0.02 -16.67 -3.98
N LYS A 128 -0.15 -15.34 -4.08
CA LYS A 128 0.62 -14.37 -3.28
C LYS A 128 0.34 -14.56 -1.79
N VAL A 129 -0.93 -14.71 -1.43
CA VAL A 129 -1.35 -14.97 -0.04
C VAL A 129 -0.82 -16.30 0.47
N SER A 130 -0.84 -17.36 -0.36
CA SER A 130 -0.24 -18.66 -0.04
C SER A 130 1.26 -18.52 0.25
N ASN A 131 1.96 -17.72 -0.54
CA ASN A 131 3.38 -17.45 -0.39
C ASN A 131 3.68 -16.68 0.92
N LEU A 132 2.86 -15.67 1.26
CA LEU A 132 2.94 -14.93 2.52
C LEU A 132 2.66 -15.82 3.75
N ALA A 133 1.66 -16.70 3.67
CA ALA A 133 1.35 -17.66 4.74
C ALA A 133 2.51 -18.63 5.01
N ASN A 134 3.18 -19.09 3.95
CA ASN A 134 4.36 -19.94 4.07
C ASN A 134 5.52 -19.19 4.74
N ALA A 135 5.75 -17.92 4.36
CA ALA A 135 6.79 -17.07 4.95
C ALA A 135 6.53 -16.75 6.43
N LEU A 136 5.27 -16.56 6.82
CA LEU A 136 4.88 -16.16 8.17
C LEU A 136 5.40 -17.10 9.26
N SER A 137 5.46 -18.41 8.98
CA SER A 137 5.95 -19.41 9.95
C SER A 137 7.44 -19.23 10.31
N PHE A 138 8.21 -18.51 9.51
CA PHE A 138 9.63 -18.23 9.74
C PHE A 138 9.87 -16.81 10.27
N ALA A 139 8.83 -16.01 10.43
CA ALA A 139 8.94 -14.64 10.92
C ALA A 139 9.28 -14.63 12.42
N LYS A 140 10.41 -14.02 12.78
CA LYS A 140 10.90 -13.93 14.17
C LYS A 140 10.14 -12.89 14.99
N TYR A 141 9.86 -11.73 14.39
CA TYR A 141 9.42 -10.54 15.13
C TYR A 141 7.92 -10.32 15.04
N GLU A 142 7.38 -9.59 16.02
CA GLU A 142 5.94 -9.34 16.17
C GLU A 142 5.38 -8.28 15.19
N ILE A 143 6.25 -7.46 14.62
CA ILE A 143 5.86 -6.50 13.58
C ILE A 143 6.29 -7.05 12.23
N LEU A 144 5.33 -7.14 11.33
CA LEU A 144 5.53 -7.59 9.97
C LEU A 144 5.45 -6.39 9.02
N VAL A 145 6.35 -6.35 8.05
CA VAL A 145 6.28 -5.45 6.89
C VAL A 145 6.07 -6.32 5.65
N ILE A 146 4.91 -6.21 5.03
CA ILE A 146 4.58 -6.89 3.79
C ILE A 146 4.80 -5.88 2.66
N ALA A 147 5.60 -6.24 1.66
CA ALA A 147 5.87 -5.40 0.51
C ALA A 147 6.05 -6.23 -0.76
N ASP A 148 5.44 -5.79 -1.86
CA ASP A 148 5.52 -6.45 -3.16
C ASP A 148 6.96 -6.42 -3.74
N SER A 149 7.28 -7.36 -4.64
CA SER A 149 8.63 -7.55 -5.20
C SER A 149 9.12 -6.37 -6.03
N ASP A 150 8.22 -5.63 -6.65
CA ASP A 150 8.46 -4.48 -7.53
C ASP A 150 8.63 -3.14 -6.78
N ILE A 151 8.50 -3.14 -5.46
CA ILE A 151 8.62 -1.93 -4.65
C ILE A 151 10.08 -1.60 -4.37
N ARG A 152 10.45 -0.34 -4.61
CA ARG A 152 11.74 0.28 -4.29
C ARG A 152 11.55 1.31 -3.17
N VAL A 153 12.45 1.32 -2.19
CA VAL A 153 12.33 2.14 -0.97
C VAL A 153 13.61 2.93 -0.68
N GLY A 154 13.50 4.02 0.07
CA GLY A 154 14.65 4.76 0.60
C GLY A 154 15.28 4.09 1.81
N GLU A 155 16.47 4.51 2.22
CA GLU A 155 17.23 3.95 3.35
C GLU A 155 16.53 4.16 4.70
N ASP A 156 15.72 5.22 4.83
CA ASP A 156 14.95 5.56 6.04
C ASP A 156 13.54 4.95 6.08
N TYR A 157 13.18 4.14 5.07
CA TYR A 157 11.83 3.61 4.91
C TYR A 157 11.34 2.85 6.15
N LEU A 158 12.12 1.89 6.65
CA LEU A 158 11.69 1.07 7.79
C LEU A 158 11.46 1.94 9.05
N GLN A 159 12.36 2.91 9.28
CA GLN A 159 12.23 3.84 10.41
C GLN A 159 10.93 4.66 10.31
N ARG A 160 10.54 5.07 9.10
CA ARG A 160 9.34 5.88 8.87
C ARG A 160 8.06 5.08 8.98
N VAL A 161 7.99 3.91 8.34
CA VAL A 161 6.74 3.13 8.26
C VAL A 161 6.32 2.53 9.61
N VAL A 162 7.25 2.34 10.56
CA VAL A 162 6.92 1.84 11.90
C VAL A 162 6.45 2.92 12.86
N GLN A 163 6.77 4.21 12.60
CA GLN A 163 6.47 5.30 13.54
C GLN A 163 5.03 5.35 14.04
N PRO A 164 4.00 5.17 13.19
CA PRO A 164 2.62 5.18 13.66
C PRO A 164 2.31 4.09 14.69
N LEU A 165 3.08 2.99 14.70
CA LEU A 165 2.92 1.92 15.68
C LEU A 165 3.44 2.28 17.09
N HIS A 166 4.09 3.44 17.26
CA HIS A 166 4.41 3.96 18.59
C HIS A 166 3.13 4.17 19.41
N ASP A 167 2.03 4.52 18.77
CA ASP A 167 0.70 4.45 19.38
C ASP A 167 0.23 2.99 19.40
N ASN A 168 0.19 2.39 20.59
CA ASN A 168 -0.25 0.99 20.79
C ASN A 168 -1.67 0.71 20.28
N LYS A 169 -2.44 1.74 20.01
CA LYS A 169 -3.77 1.63 19.42
C LYS A 169 -3.70 1.41 17.90
N VAL A 170 -2.59 1.64 17.24
CA VAL A 170 -2.40 1.41 15.81
C VAL A 170 -1.97 -0.04 15.58
N GLY A 171 -2.82 -0.84 14.95
CA GLY A 171 -2.54 -2.23 14.61
C GLY A 171 -1.92 -2.41 13.23
N VAL A 172 -2.24 -1.52 12.30
CA VAL A 172 -1.81 -1.59 10.89
C VAL A 172 -1.46 -0.22 10.35
N VAL A 173 -0.45 -0.18 9.50
CA VAL A 173 -0.05 0.99 8.70
C VAL A 173 0.01 0.58 7.24
N THR A 174 -0.47 1.43 6.35
CA THR A 174 -0.32 1.27 4.90
C THR A 174 0.21 2.55 4.28
N CYS A 175 0.89 2.42 3.13
CA CYS A 175 1.52 3.53 2.47
C CYS A 175 1.02 3.68 1.04
N LEU A 176 0.82 4.91 0.60
CA LEU A 176 0.72 5.21 -0.82
C LEU A 176 2.07 4.94 -1.50
N PHE A 177 2.05 4.68 -2.78
CA PHE A 177 3.24 4.46 -3.59
C PHE A 177 3.29 5.48 -4.74
N ARG A 178 4.47 5.68 -5.29
CA ARG A 178 4.66 6.50 -6.48
C ARG A 178 5.17 5.60 -7.61
N SER A 179 4.45 5.59 -8.72
CA SER A 179 4.90 4.88 -9.93
C SER A 179 6.16 5.56 -10.49
N VAL A 180 7.16 4.75 -10.84
CA VAL A 180 8.33 5.19 -11.60
C VAL A 180 8.07 4.85 -13.06
N ALA A 181 8.03 5.87 -13.91
CA ALA A 181 7.69 5.74 -15.33
C ALA A 181 8.89 6.10 -16.20
N GLU A 182 9.27 5.24 -17.15
CA GLU A 182 10.35 5.49 -18.10
C GLU A 182 9.84 5.65 -19.54
N GLY A 183 8.61 5.22 -19.81
CA GLY A 183 7.96 5.30 -21.12
C GLY A 183 6.65 6.07 -21.09
N TRP A 184 6.14 6.47 -22.25
CA TRP A 184 4.91 7.25 -22.35
C TRP A 184 3.66 6.49 -21.85
N VAL A 185 3.62 5.15 -22.00
CA VAL A 185 2.51 4.31 -21.49
C VAL A 185 2.55 4.28 -19.98
N GLU A 186 3.72 4.08 -19.38
CA GLU A 186 3.93 4.09 -17.94
C GLU A 186 3.61 5.46 -17.32
N ILE A 187 3.92 6.57 -18.05
CA ILE A 187 3.52 7.92 -17.62
C ILE A 187 1.99 8.05 -17.57
N LEU A 188 1.27 7.55 -18.58
CA LEU A 188 -0.20 7.59 -18.58
C LEU A 188 -0.78 6.75 -17.44
N GLU A 189 -0.20 5.58 -17.17
CA GLU A 189 -0.58 4.73 -16.05
C GLU A 189 -0.31 5.42 -14.70
N ALA A 190 0.86 6.04 -14.53
CA ALA A 190 1.20 6.81 -13.35
C ALA A 190 0.24 7.97 -13.09
N ILE A 191 -0.15 8.70 -14.16
CA ILE A 191 -1.17 9.75 -14.09
C ILE A 191 -2.52 9.16 -13.69
N GLY A 192 -2.93 8.03 -14.29
CA GLY A 192 -4.16 7.32 -13.93
C GLY A 192 -4.18 6.91 -12.45
N THR A 193 -3.07 6.33 -11.97
CA THR A 193 -2.90 5.96 -10.55
C THR A 193 -3.01 7.18 -9.64
N ALA A 194 -2.33 8.27 -9.95
CA ALA A 194 -2.38 9.49 -9.16
C ALA A 194 -3.77 10.16 -9.15
N CYS A 195 -4.39 10.28 -10.33
CA CYS A 195 -5.66 10.99 -10.50
C CYS A 195 -6.88 10.16 -10.07
N TYR A 196 -6.79 8.85 -10.05
CA TYR A 196 -7.91 7.99 -9.69
C TYR A 196 -7.67 7.26 -8.37
N ILE A 197 -6.66 6.41 -8.28
CA ILE A 197 -6.44 5.57 -7.08
C ILE A 197 -6.09 6.43 -5.87
N HIS A 198 -5.08 7.30 -5.99
CA HIS A 198 -4.69 8.13 -4.86
C HIS A 198 -5.73 9.20 -4.52
N ALA A 199 -6.34 9.83 -5.52
CA ALA A 199 -7.38 10.82 -5.32
C ALA A 199 -8.59 10.24 -4.58
N THR A 200 -9.10 9.08 -5.01
CA THR A 200 -10.22 8.39 -4.37
C THR A 200 -9.87 7.92 -2.97
N SER A 201 -8.65 7.41 -2.77
CA SER A 201 -8.19 6.91 -1.47
C SER A 201 -8.03 8.03 -0.45
N LEU A 202 -7.47 9.18 -0.85
CA LEU A 202 -7.32 10.34 0.02
C LEU A 202 -8.66 10.97 0.36
N ALA A 203 -9.57 11.08 -0.62
CA ALA A 203 -10.93 11.56 -0.39
C ALA A 203 -11.70 10.61 0.54
N GLY A 204 -11.61 9.30 0.31
CA GLY A 204 -12.23 8.28 1.16
C GLY A 204 -11.67 8.28 2.58
N LYS A 205 -10.35 8.41 2.75
CA LYS A 205 -9.70 8.55 4.05
C LYS A 205 -10.28 9.72 4.83
N GLN A 206 -10.50 10.86 4.18
CA GLN A 206 -10.98 12.08 4.83
C GLN A 206 -12.47 12.00 5.19
N LEU A 207 -13.28 11.31 4.37
CA LEU A 207 -14.74 11.18 4.58
C LEU A 207 -15.09 10.11 5.62
N GLU A 208 -14.46 8.95 5.53
CA GLU A 208 -14.90 7.74 6.24
C GLU A 208 -13.77 7.08 7.05
N GLY A 209 -12.56 7.62 7.01
CA GLY A 209 -11.36 6.97 7.50
C GLY A 209 -10.80 5.97 6.47
N MET A 210 -9.57 5.50 6.71
CA MET A 210 -8.94 4.50 5.83
C MET A 210 -9.64 3.15 6.01
N LYS A 211 -10.14 2.57 4.92
CA LYS A 211 -10.86 1.28 4.93
C LYS A 211 -10.18 0.17 4.15
N CYS A 212 -9.07 0.47 3.49
CA CYS A 212 -8.30 -0.50 2.72
C CYS A 212 -6.82 -0.33 3.00
N ALA A 213 -6.05 -1.37 2.72
CA ALA A 213 -4.60 -1.30 2.68
C ALA A 213 -4.13 -1.24 1.22
N PHE A 214 -2.87 -0.88 1.01
CA PHE A 214 -2.19 -0.91 -0.28
C PHE A 214 -1.10 -1.97 -0.24
N GLY A 215 -1.11 -2.90 -1.18
CA GLY A 215 -0.18 -4.03 -1.27
C GLY A 215 1.29 -3.61 -1.38
N SER A 216 1.55 -2.39 -1.86
CA SER A 216 2.89 -1.82 -1.92
C SER A 216 3.60 -1.81 -0.57
N THR A 217 2.87 -1.54 0.52
CA THR A 217 3.40 -1.59 1.90
C THR A 217 2.27 -1.76 2.90
N ILE A 218 2.35 -2.83 3.68
CA ILE A 218 1.49 -3.06 4.84
C ILE A 218 2.38 -3.38 6.04
N VAL A 219 2.30 -2.57 7.08
CA VAL A 219 2.95 -2.85 8.36
C VAL A 219 1.89 -3.28 9.35
N ILE A 220 2.01 -4.48 9.89
CA ILE A 220 0.97 -5.09 10.74
C ILE A 220 1.58 -5.80 11.95
N ARG A 221 0.89 -5.74 13.09
CA ARG A 221 1.22 -6.58 14.24
C ARG A 221 0.73 -8.01 14.01
N LYS A 222 1.52 -9.02 14.33
CA LYS A 222 1.12 -10.43 14.22
C LYS A 222 -0.18 -10.72 14.98
N GLU A 223 -0.38 -10.13 16.13
CA GLU A 223 -1.62 -10.28 16.91
C GLU A 223 -2.85 -9.81 16.15
N VAL A 224 -2.73 -8.70 15.39
CA VAL A 224 -3.81 -8.16 14.56
C VAL A 224 -4.09 -9.09 13.39
N LEU A 225 -3.04 -9.54 12.69
CA LEU A 225 -3.18 -10.51 11.61
C LEU A 225 -3.86 -11.80 12.11
N LYS A 226 -3.44 -12.31 13.27
CA LYS A 226 -4.04 -13.47 13.90
C LYS A 226 -5.51 -13.26 14.27
N ALA A 227 -5.86 -12.07 14.76
CA ALA A 227 -7.24 -11.74 15.17
C ALA A 227 -8.23 -11.76 14.02
N ILE A 228 -7.80 -11.49 12.79
CA ILE A 228 -8.65 -11.58 11.58
C ILE A 228 -8.68 -12.99 10.95
N GLY A 229 -7.97 -13.96 11.52
CA GLY A 229 -7.88 -15.31 11.01
C GLY A 229 -6.64 -15.63 10.19
N GLY A 230 -5.62 -14.77 10.22
CA GLY A 230 -4.36 -14.95 9.47
C GLY A 230 -4.51 -14.67 7.98
N PHE A 231 -3.53 -15.11 7.21
CA PHE A 231 -3.59 -15.06 5.74
C PHE A 231 -4.63 -16.01 5.16
N GLU A 232 -5.01 -17.04 5.91
CA GLU A 232 -6.07 -17.98 5.54
C GLU A 232 -7.42 -17.29 5.32
N ALA A 233 -7.70 -16.20 6.05
CA ALA A 233 -8.95 -15.45 5.94
C ALA A 233 -9.11 -14.70 4.61
N ILE A 234 -8.02 -14.50 3.86
CA ILE A 234 -7.99 -13.75 2.58
C ILE A 234 -7.41 -14.60 1.44
N ALA A 235 -7.30 -15.91 1.64
CA ALA A 235 -6.59 -16.80 0.71
C ALA A 235 -7.25 -16.93 -0.66
N ASP A 236 -8.54 -16.64 -0.77
CA ASP A 236 -9.31 -16.73 -2.01
C ASP A 236 -9.65 -15.36 -2.61
N ASP A 237 -9.26 -14.26 -1.95
CA ASP A 237 -9.54 -12.91 -2.41
C ASP A 237 -8.49 -12.43 -3.40
N LEU A 238 -8.93 -11.90 -4.56
CA LEU A 238 -8.03 -11.34 -5.57
C LEU A 238 -7.38 -10.03 -5.09
N ALA A 239 -8.15 -9.18 -4.41
CA ALA A 239 -7.70 -7.93 -3.83
C ALA A 239 -7.33 -8.16 -2.35
N ASP A 240 -6.27 -8.91 -2.11
CA ASP A 240 -5.81 -9.36 -0.78
C ASP A 240 -5.54 -8.20 0.17
N ASP A 241 -4.97 -7.12 -0.32
CA ASP A 241 -4.65 -5.91 0.44
C ASP A 241 -5.92 -5.14 0.87
N PHE A 242 -6.87 -4.98 -0.06
CA PHE A 242 -8.17 -4.39 0.25
C PHE A 242 -8.91 -5.22 1.29
N GLN A 243 -8.99 -6.52 1.08
CA GLN A 243 -9.70 -7.43 1.97
C GLN A 243 -9.06 -7.52 3.35
N LEU A 244 -7.73 -7.55 3.42
CA LEU A 244 -7.00 -7.50 4.68
C LEU A 244 -7.35 -6.22 5.46
N GLY A 245 -7.30 -5.07 4.79
CA GLY A 245 -7.69 -3.79 5.38
C GLY A 245 -9.14 -3.79 5.88
N TYR A 246 -10.06 -4.29 5.05
CA TYR A 246 -11.48 -4.38 5.37
C TYR A 246 -11.74 -5.25 6.60
N LEU A 247 -11.16 -6.46 6.66
CA LEU A 247 -11.32 -7.39 7.79
C LEU A 247 -10.79 -6.79 9.10
N ILE A 248 -9.66 -6.10 9.06
CA ILE A 248 -9.09 -5.46 10.24
C ILE A 248 -10.05 -4.41 10.79
N ILE A 249 -10.57 -3.54 9.93
CA ILE A 249 -11.49 -2.49 10.35
C ILE A 249 -12.78 -3.08 10.90
N PHE A 250 -13.32 -4.08 10.22
CA PHE A 250 -14.57 -4.71 10.60
C PHE A 250 -14.45 -5.49 11.92
N SER A 251 -13.37 -6.25 12.09
CA SER A 251 -13.12 -7.04 13.31
C SER A 251 -12.79 -6.17 14.52
N MET A 252 -12.12 -5.03 14.31
CA MET A 252 -11.68 -4.12 15.37
C MET A 252 -12.73 -3.08 15.78
N ARG A 253 -13.82 -2.93 15.09
CA ARG A 253 -14.96 -2.12 15.54
C ARG A 253 -15.47 -2.54 16.93
N ASN A 254 -15.27 -3.77 17.32
CA ASN A 254 -15.66 -4.32 18.62
C ASN A 254 -14.54 -4.23 19.69
N ILE A 255 -13.32 -3.79 19.37
CA ILE A 255 -12.15 -3.84 20.27
C ILE A 255 -11.56 -2.44 20.55
N ASN A 256 -12.12 -1.36 20.08
CA ASN A 256 -11.64 0.02 20.34
C ASN A 256 -10.19 0.31 19.86
N PHE A 257 -9.73 -0.29 18.77
CA PHE A 257 -8.44 0.04 18.14
C PHE A 257 -8.62 1.14 17.08
N PRO A 258 -7.83 2.20 17.10
CA PRO A 258 -7.84 3.19 16.02
C PRO A 258 -6.89 2.81 14.91
N TRP A 259 -7.37 2.60 13.77
CA TRP A 259 -7.29 3.16 12.42
C TRP A 259 -5.90 3.13 11.75
N PHE A 260 -5.91 2.77 10.46
CA PHE A 260 -4.83 2.97 9.53
C PHE A 260 -4.27 4.40 9.60
N LYS A 261 -2.98 4.56 9.90
CA LYS A 261 -2.25 5.80 9.65
C LYS A 261 -1.38 5.58 8.42
N SER A 262 -1.59 6.40 7.37
CA SER A 262 -0.61 6.50 6.30
C SER A 262 0.58 7.31 6.80
N PRO A 263 1.83 6.88 6.61
CA PRO A 263 3.02 7.64 6.99
C PRO A 263 3.33 8.80 6.02
N TYR A 264 2.54 9.00 4.96
CA TYR A 264 2.67 10.07 3.96
C TYR A 264 1.41 10.89 3.86
#